data_57dea43361e1ab3df43e97916caef735
#
_entry.id   57dea43361e1ab3df43e97916caef735
#
_cell.length_a   1.000
_cell.length_b   1.000
_cell.length_c   1.000
_cell.angle_alpha   90.00
_cell.angle_beta   90.00
_cell.angle_gamma   90.00
#
_symmetry.space_group_name_H-M   'P 1'
#
loop_
_entity.id
_entity.type
_entity.pdbx_description
1 polymer ?
#
loop_
_entity_poly.entity_id
_entity_poly.type
_entity_poly.pdbx_seq_one_letter_code
_entity_poly.pdbx_strand_id
1 'polypeptide(L)'
;MRVRASSVLLDNPDLRASMAVDGDLRTGWVPSGIVGSWWEISGKARMIERVAITQRRVPQAGVDAGRIADRVRIEVDGRVVATARLTAGVNPIRLRKPLRGKVVRVEFTRESGTGSPPQIVDIDTGLRPAVSRERPCVTVAEVDGLPVRMRPSLPIRLADHDSPGTSWEGCSPETDLAAGTHTVRSVRDYQLDTFALRDRQGVAPVPAASPRAVSTTGSTTDMTITLDVGPTPVALKIGEGYDARWVAEVDGRSLGTPVVIDGWSVGWIL
;
A
#
# COMPACT_ATOMS: atom_id res chain seq x y z
N MET A 1 -13.67 -10.02 9.04
CA MET A 1 -14.09 -9.77 7.67
C MET A 1 -12.84 -9.69 6.84
N ARG A 2 -12.83 -10.21 5.62
CA ARG A 2 -11.64 -10.24 4.75
C ARG A 2 -12.02 -9.69 3.39
N VAL A 3 -11.17 -8.84 2.83
CA VAL A 3 -11.32 -8.29 1.48
C VAL A 3 -10.16 -8.82 0.63
N ARG A 4 -10.45 -9.20 -0.61
CA ARG A 4 -9.46 -9.71 -1.57
C ARG A 4 -9.80 -9.22 -2.97
N ALA A 5 -8.80 -9.17 -3.83
CA ALA A 5 -8.97 -8.95 -5.26
C ALA A 5 -8.06 -9.86 -6.07
N SER A 6 -8.35 -10.00 -7.36
CA SER A 6 -7.55 -10.78 -8.30
C SER A 6 -6.17 -10.17 -8.56
N SER A 7 -6.10 -8.84 -8.58
CA SER A 7 -4.89 -8.07 -8.86
C SER A 7 -5.00 -6.65 -8.34
N VAL A 8 -3.87 -5.98 -8.25
CA VAL A 8 -3.74 -4.56 -7.93
C VAL A 8 -2.78 -3.96 -8.95
N LEU A 9 -3.12 -2.81 -9.51
CA LEU A 9 -2.30 -2.14 -10.52
C LEU A 9 -0.90 -1.84 -9.96
N LEU A 10 0.13 -2.35 -10.66
CA LEU A 10 1.53 -2.21 -10.30
C LEU A 10 1.86 -2.66 -8.86
N ASP A 11 1.06 -3.56 -8.30
CA ASP A 11 1.14 -3.98 -6.88
C ASP A 11 1.17 -2.81 -5.89
N ASN A 12 0.61 -1.65 -6.31
CA ASN A 12 0.61 -0.43 -5.50
C ASN A 12 -0.36 -0.56 -4.32
N PRO A 13 0.13 -0.48 -3.06
CA PRO A 13 -0.69 -0.63 -1.87
C PRO A 13 -1.81 0.40 -1.74
N ASP A 14 -1.67 1.59 -2.36
CA ASP A 14 -2.69 2.64 -2.34
C ASP A 14 -3.90 2.32 -3.24
N LEU A 15 -3.78 1.30 -4.08
CA LEU A 15 -4.81 0.90 -5.04
C LEU A 15 -5.41 -0.48 -4.74
N ARG A 16 -5.19 -0.98 -3.52
CA ARG A 16 -5.58 -2.34 -3.11
C ARG A 16 -7.08 -2.52 -2.90
N ALA A 17 -7.50 -3.77 -2.78
CA ALA A 17 -8.90 -4.17 -2.66
C ALA A 17 -9.68 -3.49 -1.51
N SER A 18 -9.02 -3.24 -0.37
CA SER A 18 -9.64 -2.61 0.80
C SER A 18 -10.02 -1.16 0.58
N MET A 19 -9.38 -0.46 -0.36
CA MET A 19 -9.70 0.91 -0.72
C MET A 19 -11.09 1.07 -1.34
N ALA A 20 -11.70 -0.01 -1.84
CA ALA A 20 -13.08 0.01 -2.33
C ALA A 20 -14.13 -0.20 -1.23
N VAL A 21 -13.75 -0.23 0.05
CA VAL A 21 -14.71 -0.36 1.18
C VAL A 21 -14.28 0.40 2.43
N ASP A 22 -13.30 1.26 2.34
CA ASP A 22 -12.77 2.06 3.46
C ASP A 22 -13.68 3.23 3.84
N GLY A 23 -14.60 3.60 2.96
CA GLY A 23 -15.56 4.70 3.13
C GLY A 23 -14.99 6.06 2.74
N ASP A 24 -13.79 6.13 2.18
CA ASP A 24 -13.20 7.34 1.60
C ASP A 24 -13.38 7.34 0.08
N LEU A 25 -14.23 8.21 -0.43
CA LEU A 25 -14.48 8.32 -1.87
C LEU A 25 -13.31 8.89 -2.68
N ARG A 26 -12.22 9.29 -2.04
CA ARG A 26 -10.99 9.75 -2.71
C ARG A 26 -10.07 8.59 -3.06
N THR A 27 -10.16 7.49 -2.33
CA THR A 27 -9.42 6.25 -2.54
C THR A 27 -10.18 5.31 -3.47
N GLY A 28 -9.64 4.14 -3.76
CA GLY A 28 -10.32 3.08 -4.50
C GLY A 28 -9.36 2.00 -5.01
N TRP A 29 -9.91 0.84 -5.26
CA TRP A 29 -9.17 -0.25 -5.88
C TRP A 29 -9.02 -0.03 -7.39
N VAL A 30 -7.81 -0.31 -7.90
CA VAL A 30 -7.53 -0.32 -9.34
C VAL A 30 -6.95 -1.70 -9.71
N PRO A 31 -7.65 -2.49 -10.52
CA PRO A 31 -7.12 -3.76 -11.01
C PRO A 31 -6.04 -3.56 -12.07
N SER A 32 -5.12 -4.52 -12.22
CA SER A 32 -4.12 -4.52 -13.31
C SER A 32 -4.75 -4.64 -14.70
N GLY A 33 -5.93 -5.25 -14.79
CA GLY A 33 -6.80 -5.33 -15.98
C GLY A 33 -8.22 -5.45 -15.51
N ILE A 34 -9.21 -5.07 -16.34
CA ILE A 34 -10.62 -5.05 -15.92
C ILE A 34 -11.29 -6.40 -16.18
N VAL A 35 -11.23 -6.86 -17.42
CA VAL A 35 -11.94 -8.08 -17.83
C VAL A 35 -11.38 -9.29 -17.12
N GLY A 36 -12.25 -10.03 -16.42
CA GLY A 36 -11.88 -11.17 -15.59
C GLY A 36 -11.33 -10.81 -14.20
N SER A 37 -11.13 -9.52 -13.92
CA SER A 37 -10.78 -9.10 -12.57
C SER A 37 -11.98 -9.22 -11.62
N TRP A 38 -11.68 -9.56 -10.38
CA TRP A 38 -12.71 -9.71 -9.36
C TRP A 38 -12.26 -9.09 -8.03
N TRP A 39 -13.26 -8.65 -7.28
CA TRP A 39 -13.16 -8.19 -5.91
C TRP A 39 -14.09 -9.04 -5.04
N GLU A 40 -13.68 -9.37 -3.82
CA GLU A 40 -14.42 -10.26 -2.92
C GLU A 40 -14.35 -9.77 -1.48
N ILE A 41 -15.49 -9.79 -0.81
CA ILE A 41 -15.58 -9.57 0.62
C ILE A 41 -16.21 -10.78 1.30
N SER A 42 -15.63 -11.20 2.43
CA SER A 42 -16.13 -12.32 3.23
C SER A 42 -16.26 -11.94 4.71
N GLY A 43 -17.27 -12.48 5.38
CA GLY A 43 -17.54 -12.19 6.78
C GLY A 43 -18.68 -13.02 7.39
N LYS A 44 -19.28 -12.51 8.46
CA LYS A 44 -20.48 -13.14 9.05
C LYS A 44 -21.65 -13.06 8.09
N ALA A 45 -22.44 -14.15 7.99
CA ALA A 45 -23.61 -14.20 7.12
C ALA A 45 -24.61 -13.09 7.44
N ARG A 46 -25.00 -12.34 6.42
CA ARG A 46 -26.00 -11.25 6.50
C ARG A 46 -26.98 -11.34 5.31
N MET A 47 -28.11 -10.66 5.44
CA MET A 47 -29.00 -10.43 4.32
C MET A 47 -28.35 -9.46 3.33
N ILE A 48 -28.32 -9.83 2.06
CA ILE A 48 -27.81 -9.05 0.94
C ILE A 48 -29.00 -8.80 0.02
N GLU A 49 -29.38 -7.54 -0.14
CA GLU A 49 -30.53 -7.11 -0.96
C GLU A 49 -30.06 -6.37 -2.21
N ARG A 50 -28.91 -5.71 -2.08
CA ARG A 50 -28.31 -4.91 -3.15
C ARG A 50 -26.79 -4.93 -3.05
N VAL A 51 -26.15 -4.66 -4.19
CA VAL A 51 -24.75 -4.29 -4.28
C VAL A 51 -24.69 -2.96 -5.02
N ALA A 52 -23.97 -1.98 -4.49
CA ALA A 52 -23.71 -0.74 -5.20
C ALA A 52 -22.23 -0.65 -5.53
N ILE A 53 -21.93 -0.28 -6.76
CA ILE A 53 -20.55 -0.15 -7.26
C ILE A 53 -20.34 1.29 -7.72
N THR A 54 -19.42 1.99 -7.10
CA THR A 54 -19.01 3.34 -7.51
C THR A 54 -17.68 3.25 -8.23
N GLN A 55 -17.64 3.71 -9.48
CA GLN A 55 -16.39 3.76 -10.25
C GLN A 55 -16.20 5.13 -10.88
N ARG A 56 -14.94 5.51 -11.06
CA ARG A 56 -14.56 6.72 -11.77
C ARG A 56 -13.50 6.43 -12.83
N ARG A 57 -13.51 7.23 -13.88
CA ARG A 57 -12.45 7.25 -14.87
C ARG A 57 -11.20 7.86 -14.24
N VAL A 58 -10.06 7.29 -14.55
CA VAL A 58 -8.76 7.89 -14.18
C VAL A 58 -8.29 8.70 -15.37
N PRO A 59 -8.26 10.04 -15.29
CA PRO A 59 -7.74 10.87 -16.35
C PRO A 59 -6.28 10.52 -16.65
N GLN A 60 -5.94 10.44 -17.92
CA GLN A 60 -4.57 10.31 -18.38
C GLN A 60 -4.26 11.46 -19.34
N ALA A 61 -3.08 12.05 -19.22
CA ALA A 61 -2.67 13.16 -20.10
C ALA A 61 -2.81 12.75 -21.58
N GLY A 62 -3.54 13.55 -22.35
CA GLY A 62 -3.78 13.30 -23.78
C GLY A 62 -4.89 12.28 -24.12
N VAL A 63 -5.64 11.78 -23.14
CA VAL A 63 -6.77 10.85 -23.35
C VAL A 63 -8.00 11.38 -22.64
N ASP A 64 -9.01 11.81 -23.39
CA ASP A 64 -10.23 12.44 -22.85
C ASP A 64 -11.16 11.50 -22.06
N ALA A 65 -10.94 10.19 -22.16
CA ALA A 65 -11.85 9.24 -21.51
C ALA A 65 -11.09 7.97 -21.09
N GLY A 66 -10.77 7.86 -19.80
CA GLY A 66 -10.29 6.60 -19.21
C GLY A 66 -11.29 5.45 -19.38
N ARG A 67 -10.84 4.21 -19.20
CA ARG A 67 -11.70 3.02 -19.23
C ARG A 67 -12.71 2.99 -18.09
N ILE A 68 -13.80 2.28 -18.29
CA ILE A 68 -14.73 1.87 -17.24
C ILE A 68 -15.02 0.37 -17.37
N ALA A 69 -15.32 -0.28 -16.25
CA ALA A 69 -16.00 -1.56 -16.26
C ALA A 69 -17.45 -1.31 -16.70
N ASP A 70 -17.91 -1.92 -17.78
CA ASP A 70 -19.28 -1.70 -18.29
C ASP A 70 -20.21 -2.85 -18.00
N ARG A 71 -19.69 -4.00 -17.57
CA ARG A 71 -20.50 -5.14 -17.16
C ARG A 71 -19.89 -5.88 -15.98
N VAL A 72 -20.76 -6.28 -15.06
CA VAL A 72 -20.41 -7.00 -13.84
C VAL A 72 -21.25 -8.24 -13.66
N ARG A 73 -20.66 -9.27 -13.06
CA ARG A 73 -21.29 -10.46 -12.49
C ARG A 73 -21.11 -10.43 -10.98
N ILE A 74 -22.22 -10.64 -10.26
CA ILE A 74 -22.24 -10.67 -8.80
C ILE A 74 -22.54 -12.10 -8.36
N GLU A 75 -21.69 -12.59 -7.47
CA GLU A 75 -21.86 -13.91 -6.86
C GLU A 75 -22.01 -13.76 -5.35
N VAL A 76 -22.85 -14.59 -4.78
CA VAL A 76 -22.98 -14.76 -3.33
C VAL A 76 -22.78 -16.23 -2.99
N ASP A 77 -21.83 -16.52 -2.12
CA ASP A 77 -21.42 -17.88 -1.75
C ASP A 77 -21.19 -18.79 -2.98
N GLY A 78 -20.52 -18.25 -4.02
CA GLY A 78 -20.18 -18.94 -5.26
C GLY A 78 -21.34 -19.09 -6.26
N ARG A 79 -22.51 -18.54 -5.99
CA ARG A 79 -23.66 -18.58 -6.91
C ARG A 79 -23.85 -17.22 -7.56
N VAL A 80 -23.99 -17.20 -8.89
CA VAL A 80 -24.34 -15.98 -9.64
C VAL A 80 -25.75 -15.55 -9.27
N VAL A 81 -25.89 -14.34 -8.75
CA VAL A 81 -27.17 -13.78 -8.29
C VAL A 81 -27.62 -12.57 -9.10
N ALA A 82 -26.69 -11.92 -9.80
CA ALA A 82 -27.00 -10.80 -10.68
C ALA A 82 -25.91 -10.61 -11.74
N THR A 83 -26.31 -10.04 -12.88
CA THR A 83 -25.45 -9.41 -13.87
C THR A 83 -26.01 -8.04 -14.17
N ALA A 84 -25.15 -7.04 -14.34
CA ALA A 84 -25.60 -5.67 -14.60
C ALA A 84 -24.66 -4.95 -15.56
N ARG A 85 -25.20 -3.93 -16.24
CA ARG A 85 -24.40 -2.92 -16.92
C ARG A 85 -23.98 -1.86 -15.90
N LEU A 86 -22.80 -1.33 -16.08
CA LEU A 86 -22.24 -0.25 -15.27
C LEU A 86 -21.97 0.98 -16.13
N THR A 87 -22.03 2.13 -15.48
CA THR A 87 -21.61 3.42 -16.04
C THR A 87 -20.60 4.08 -15.09
N ALA A 88 -19.97 5.16 -15.49
CA ALA A 88 -19.22 5.98 -14.56
C ALA A 88 -20.14 6.51 -13.45
N GLY A 89 -19.64 6.62 -12.22
CA GLY A 89 -20.40 7.01 -11.05
C GLY A 89 -21.00 5.84 -10.29
N VAL A 90 -22.10 6.07 -9.60
CA VAL A 90 -22.76 5.10 -8.69
C VAL A 90 -23.70 4.18 -9.46
N ASN A 91 -23.54 2.89 -9.29
CA ASN A 91 -24.35 1.84 -9.95
C ASN A 91 -25.02 0.96 -8.90
N PRO A 92 -26.27 1.27 -8.49
CA PRO A 92 -27.02 0.43 -7.58
C PRO A 92 -27.61 -0.79 -8.31
N ILE A 93 -27.29 -1.99 -7.83
CA ILE A 93 -27.73 -3.27 -8.39
C ILE A 93 -28.59 -3.98 -7.34
N ARG A 94 -29.89 -4.04 -7.55
CA ARG A 94 -30.82 -4.78 -6.69
C ARG A 94 -30.82 -6.26 -7.08
N LEU A 95 -30.74 -7.12 -6.09
CA LEU A 95 -30.93 -8.55 -6.31
C LEU A 95 -32.42 -8.86 -6.52
N ARG A 96 -32.74 -9.85 -7.37
CA ARG A 96 -34.13 -10.27 -7.62
C ARG A 96 -34.81 -10.73 -6.34
N LYS A 97 -34.08 -11.36 -5.44
CA LYS A 97 -34.53 -11.77 -4.10
C LYS A 97 -33.40 -11.50 -3.11
N PRO A 98 -33.72 -10.95 -1.92
CA PRO A 98 -32.78 -10.91 -0.83
C PRO A 98 -32.28 -12.32 -0.50
N LEU A 99 -30.99 -12.46 -0.23
CA LEU A 99 -30.47 -13.75 0.20
C LEU A 99 -29.44 -13.58 1.31
N ARG A 100 -29.34 -14.58 2.17
CA ARG A 100 -28.36 -14.62 3.24
C ARG A 100 -27.07 -15.22 2.72
N GLY A 101 -25.93 -14.48 2.85
CA GLY A 101 -24.64 -14.94 2.38
C GLY A 101 -23.50 -14.47 3.26
N LYS A 102 -22.34 -15.12 3.11
CA LYS A 102 -21.10 -14.84 3.83
C LYS A 102 -20.05 -14.23 2.93
N VAL A 103 -20.10 -14.54 1.63
CA VAL A 103 -19.11 -14.11 0.63
C VAL A 103 -19.83 -13.41 -0.50
N VAL A 104 -19.40 -12.22 -0.85
CA VAL A 104 -19.85 -11.51 -2.05
C VAL A 104 -18.65 -11.30 -2.95
N ARG A 105 -18.74 -11.78 -4.18
CA ARG A 105 -17.76 -11.54 -5.23
C ARG A 105 -18.38 -10.69 -6.33
N VAL A 106 -17.61 -9.72 -6.77
CA VAL A 106 -17.93 -8.82 -7.89
C VAL A 106 -16.87 -9.08 -8.95
N GLU A 107 -17.26 -9.60 -10.11
CA GLU A 107 -16.36 -9.87 -11.24
C GLU A 107 -16.72 -8.97 -12.41
N PHE A 108 -15.73 -8.30 -12.97
CA PHE A 108 -15.90 -7.43 -14.12
C PHE A 108 -15.70 -8.23 -15.40
N THR A 109 -16.74 -8.30 -16.22
CA THR A 109 -16.78 -9.19 -17.40
C THR A 109 -16.62 -8.45 -18.72
N ARG A 110 -16.71 -7.12 -18.71
CA ARG A 110 -16.54 -6.28 -19.88
C ARG A 110 -16.09 -4.87 -19.50
N GLU A 111 -15.33 -4.24 -20.40
CA GLU A 111 -14.89 -2.87 -20.30
C GLU A 111 -15.28 -2.05 -21.51
N SER A 112 -15.25 -0.73 -21.38
CA SER A 112 -15.38 0.23 -22.48
C SER A 112 -14.49 1.45 -22.26
N GLY A 113 -14.11 2.10 -23.34
CA GLY A 113 -13.19 3.22 -23.36
C GLY A 113 -11.74 2.78 -23.58
N THR A 114 -10.83 3.74 -23.54
CA THR A 114 -9.38 3.58 -23.75
C THR A 114 -8.60 4.23 -22.62
N GLY A 115 -7.33 3.90 -22.45
CA GLY A 115 -6.46 4.49 -21.42
C GLY A 115 -6.39 3.64 -20.14
N SER A 116 -6.19 4.30 -19.01
CA SER A 116 -5.99 3.66 -17.71
C SER A 116 -7.22 2.88 -17.22
N PRO A 117 -7.03 1.78 -16.45
CA PRO A 117 -8.13 1.09 -15.78
C PRO A 117 -8.93 2.05 -14.90
N PRO A 118 -10.23 1.80 -14.67
CA PRO A 118 -11.02 2.61 -13.75
C PRO A 118 -10.58 2.40 -12.32
N GLN A 119 -10.81 3.41 -11.51
CA GLN A 119 -10.77 3.28 -10.07
C GLN A 119 -12.15 2.85 -9.57
N ILE A 120 -12.22 1.72 -8.88
CA ILE A 120 -13.40 1.25 -8.18
C ILE A 120 -13.38 1.88 -6.78
N VAL A 121 -14.13 2.96 -6.64
CA VAL A 121 -14.07 3.84 -5.47
C VAL A 121 -14.78 3.24 -4.26
N ASP A 122 -15.92 2.57 -4.49
CA ASP A 122 -16.69 1.96 -3.42
C ASP A 122 -17.46 0.74 -3.93
N ILE A 123 -17.52 -0.31 -3.10
CA ILE A 123 -18.37 -1.48 -3.32
C ILE A 123 -19.19 -1.73 -2.04
N ASP A 124 -20.41 -1.20 -2.01
CA ASP A 124 -21.34 -1.44 -0.91
C ASP A 124 -22.13 -2.74 -1.15
N THR A 125 -21.84 -3.76 -0.38
CA THR A 125 -22.54 -5.06 -0.40
C THR A 125 -23.51 -5.24 0.77
N GLY A 126 -23.65 -4.20 1.62
CA GLY A 126 -24.26 -4.34 2.94
C GLY A 126 -23.36 -5.06 3.97
N LEU A 127 -22.30 -5.71 3.51
CA LEU A 127 -21.25 -6.26 4.37
C LEU A 127 -20.23 -5.13 4.61
N ARG A 128 -20.37 -4.38 5.68
CA ARG A 128 -19.39 -3.37 6.03
C ARG A 128 -18.37 -3.96 7.00
N PRO A 129 -17.08 -3.62 6.87
CA PRO A 129 -16.10 -3.93 7.89
C PRO A 129 -16.63 -3.43 9.23
N ALA A 130 -16.67 -4.31 10.22
CA ALA A 130 -16.98 -3.86 11.58
C ALA A 130 -15.87 -2.89 11.99
N VAL A 131 -16.24 -1.76 12.54
CA VAL A 131 -15.25 -0.91 13.24
C VAL A 131 -14.78 -1.73 14.42
N SER A 132 -13.59 -2.27 14.35
CA SER A 132 -12.97 -2.90 15.51
C SER A 132 -12.62 -1.79 16.49
N ARG A 133 -13.19 -1.84 17.68
CA ARG A 133 -12.71 -1.04 18.80
C ARG A 133 -11.46 -1.65 19.43
N GLU A 134 -11.21 -2.91 19.12
CA GLU A 134 -10.02 -3.61 19.55
C GLU A 134 -8.85 -3.19 18.68
N ARG A 135 -7.74 -2.93 19.31
CA ARG A 135 -6.45 -2.69 18.66
C ARG A 135 -5.59 -3.94 18.86
N PRO A 136 -5.77 -4.97 18.00
CA PRO A 136 -5.04 -6.22 18.17
C PRO A 136 -3.54 -5.97 17.99
N CYS A 137 -2.76 -6.66 18.81
CA CYS A 137 -1.32 -6.72 18.68
C CYS A 137 -0.98 -7.77 17.61
N VAL A 138 -0.48 -7.35 16.46
CA VAL A 138 -0.17 -8.23 15.33
C VAL A 138 1.32 -8.15 14.99
N THR A 139 1.89 -9.22 14.47
CA THR A 139 3.27 -9.22 13.99
C THR A 139 3.32 -8.50 12.65
N VAL A 140 4.09 -7.43 12.54
CA VAL A 140 4.23 -6.61 11.31
C VAL A 140 5.60 -6.75 10.68
N ALA A 141 6.60 -7.13 11.47
CA ALA A 141 7.97 -7.33 11.04
C ALA A 141 8.68 -8.36 11.91
N GLU A 142 9.88 -8.70 11.49
CA GLU A 142 10.85 -9.45 12.28
C GLU A 142 12.17 -8.70 12.29
N VAL A 143 12.84 -8.67 13.43
CA VAL A 143 14.22 -8.20 13.57
C VAL A 143 15.06 -9.40 13.99
N ASP A 144 15.99 -9.83 13.15
CA ASP A 144 16.82 -11.03 13.36
C ASP A 144 16.00 -12.29 13.66
N GLY A 145 14.82 -12.42 13.04
CA GLY A 145 13.87 -13.51 13.28
C GLY A 145 13.00 -13.35 14.53
N LEU A 146 13.20 -12.31 15.33
CA LEU A 146 12.34 -12.01 16.49
C LEU A 146 11.11 -11.20 16.02
N PRO A 147 9.88 -11.62 16.39
CA PRO A 147 8.68 -10.96 15.91
C PRO A 147 8.49 -9.58 16.54
N VAL A 148 8.36 -8.56 15.72
CA VAL A 148 7.95 -7.21 16.13
C VAL A 148 6.43 -7.12 16.06
N ARG A 149 5.80 -6.98 17.22
CA ARG A 149 4.35 -6.89 17.31
C ARG A 149 3.93 -5.45 17.57
N MET A 150 2.97 -5.01 16.78
CA MET A 150 2.46 -3.65 16.85
C MET A 150 0.92 -3.65 16.82
N ARG A 151 0.34 -2.56 17.26
CA ARG A 151 -1.10 -2.30 17.17
C ARG A 151 -1.33 -0.91 16.58
N PRO A 152 -2.42 -0.69 15.86
CA PRO A 152 -2.74 0.63 15.35
C PRO A 152 -2.93 1.62 16.50
N SER A 153 -2.41 2.83 16.37
CA SER A 153 -2.48 3.87 17.42
C SER A 153 -3.91 4.30 17.72
N LEU A 154 -4.78 4.22 16.71
CA LEU A 154 -6.21 4.51 16.81
C LEU A 154 -7.03 3.28 16.42
N PRO A 155 -8.25 3.10 16.97
CA PRO A 155 -9.18 2.10 16.49
C PRO A 155 -9.52 2.40 15.03
N ILE A 156 -9.15 1.51 14.12
CA ILE A 156 -9.40 1.62 12.69
C ILE A 156 -10.31 0.49 12.22
N ARG A 157 -10.95 0.69 11.09
CA ARG A 157 -11.68 -0.39 10.42
C ARG A 157 -10.69 -1.47 9.99
N LEU A 158 -11.14 -2.71 9.96
CA LEU A 158 -10.28 -3.82 9.55
C LEU A 158 -9.71 -3.62 8.13
N ALA A 159 -10.49 -2.97 7.26
CA ALA A 159 -10.08 -2.60 5.92
C ALA A 159 -8.99 -1.52 5.87
N ASP A 160 -8.84 -0.74 6.93
CA ASP A 160 -7.88 0.37 7.01
C ASP A 160 -6.54 -0.07 7.62
N HIS A 161 -6.43 -1.30 8.11
CA HIS A 161 -5.18 -1.84 8.68
C HIS A 161 -4.00 -1.76 7.73
N ASP A 162 -4.29 -1.79 6.45
CA ASP A 162 -3.31 -1.69 5.40
C ASP A 162 -3.24 -0.29 4.77
N SER A 163 -3.92 0.73 5.30
CA SER A 163 -3.93 2.05 4.71
C SER A 163 -2.58 2.74 4.87
N PRO A 164 -2.05 3.39 3.83
CA PRO A 164 -0.84 4.19 3.94
C PRO A 164 -0.97 5.23 5.04
N GLY A 165 0.10 5.43 5.79
CA GLY A 165 0.13 6.45 6.85
C GLY A 165 -0.61 6.08 8.14
N THR A 166 -1.07 4.85 8.29
CA THR A 166 -1.58 4.39 9.59
C THR A 166 -0.44 4.34 10.60
N SER A 167 -0.56 5.10 11.67
CA SER A 167 0.41 5.06 12.77
C SER A 167 0.19 3.82 13.62
N TRP A 168 1.30 3.18 14.00
CA TRP A 168 1.33 1.98 14.82
C TRP A 168 2.18 2.21 16.07
N GLU A 169 1.80 1.62 17.15
CA GLU A 169 2.58 1.62 18.41
C GLU A 169 3.02 0.20 18.76
N GLY A 170 4.24 0.08 19.26
CA GLY A 170 4.79 -1.21 19.68
C GLY A 170 3.99 -1.81 20.84
N CYS A 171 3.75 -3.10 20.76
CA CYS A 171 3.17 -3.91 21.83
C CYS A 171 3.97 -5.20 22.07
N SER A 172 5.15 -5.29 21.50
CA SER A 172 6.15 -6.30 21.88
C SER A 172 6.79 -5.91 23.20
N PRO A 173 7.27 -6.88 23.98
CA PRO A 173 8.24 -6.59 25.03
C PRO A 173 9.47 -5.91 24.39
N GLU A 174 10.16 -5.14 25.20
CA GLU A 174 11.45 -4.58 24.80
C GLU A 174 12.41 -5.70 24.42
N THR A 175 13.20 -5.48 23.41
CA THR A 175 14.19 -6.44 22.91
C THR A 175 15.56 -5.80 23.00
N ASP A 176 16.47 -6.45 23.69
CA ASP A 176 17.86 -6.03 23.70
C ASP A 176 18.51 -6.46 22.38
N LEU A 177 18.95 -5.47 21.60
CA LEU A 177 19.74 -5.69 20.40
C LEU A 177 21.20 -5.41 20.72
N ALA A 178 22.08 -6.34 20.38
CA ALA A 178 23.52 -6.14 20.50
C ALA A 178 23.95 -5.03 19.53
N ALA A 179 25.10 -4.41 19.79
CA ALA A 179 25.67 -3.50 18.82
C ALA A 179 26.06 -4.26 17.55
N GLY A 180 25.65 -3.79 16.37
CA GLY A 180 25.97 -4.46 15.10
C GLY A 180 24.93 -4.20 14.01
N THR A 181 25.01 -5.04 12.99
CA THR A 181 24.06 -5.03 11.86
C THR A 181 22.89 -5.93 12.18
N HIS A 182 21.68 -5.42 12.01
CA HIS A 182 20.44 -6.14 12.22
C HIS A 182 19.64 -6.23 10.93
N THR A 183 18.98 -7.35 10.73
CA THR A 183 18.10 -7.56 9.57
C THR A 183 16.65 -7.36 9.96
N VAL A 184 16.00 -6.39 9.32
CA VAL A 184 14.55 -6.16 9.46
C VAL A 184 13.84 -6.71 8.23
N ARG A 185 12.82 -7.52 8.45
CA ARG A 185 11.96 -8.07 7.39
C ARG A 185 10.50 -7.77 7.69
N SER A 186 9.76 -7.28 6.72
CA SER A 186 8.30 -7.19 6.83
C SER A 186 7.70 -8.59 6.73
N VAL A 187 6.62 -8.84 7.45
CA VAL A 187 5.83 -10.06 7.22
C VAL A 187 4.96 -9.89 5.98
N ARG A 188 4.57 -11.01 5.35
CA ARG A 188 3.90 -11.03 4.04
C ARG A 188 2.66 -10.14 3.91
N ASP A 189 1.94 -9.94 5.01
CA ASP A 189 0.67 -9.22 5.02
C ASP A 189 0.83 -7.71 5.31
N TYR A 190 2.07 -7.23 5.52
CA TYR A 190 2.37 -5.84 5.84
C TYR A 190 3.55 -5.33 5.01
N GLN A 191 3.40 -4.13 4.49
CA GLN A 191 4.47 -3.38 3.86
C GLN A 191 4.92 -2.27 4.83
N LEU A 192 6.19 -2.29 5.19
CA LEU A 192 6.77 -1.26 6.05
C LEU A 192 7.34 -0.15 5.17
N ASP A 193 6.78 1.04 5.28
CA ASP A 193 7.33 2.24 4.64
C ASP A 193 8.44 2.85 5.48
N THR A 194 8.27 2.82 6.80
CA THR A 194 9.23 3.36 7.76
C THR A 194 9.24 2.49 9.00
N PHE A 195 10.44 2.15 9.48
CA PHE A 195 10.65 1.43 10.73
C PHE A 195 11.66 2.18 11.58
N ALA A 196 11.30 2.51 12.82
CA ALA A 196 12.19 3.18 13.75
C ALA A 196 12.30 2.41 15.06
N LEU A 197 13.50 2.04 15.44
CA LEU A 197 13.85 1.58 16.78
C LEU A 197 14.27 2.79 17.62
N ARG A 198 13.76 2.86 18.82
CA ARG A 198 14.13 3.92 19.77
C ARG A 198 14.68 3.29 21.03
N ASP A 199 15.79 3.86 21.51
CA ASP A 199 16.31 3.51 22.83
C ASP A 199 15.29 3.88 23.91
N ARG A 200 15.20 3.03 24.93
CA ARG A 200 14.36 3.23 26.11
C ARG A 200 14.67 4.53 26.85
N GLN A 201 15.92 4.97 26.83
CA GLN A 201 16.35 6.17 27.54
C GLN A 201 15.92 7.47 26.86
N GLY A 202 15.29 7.37 25.70
CA GLY A 202 14.72 8.55 25.03
C GLY A 202 15.75 9.63 24.75
N VAL A 203 17.00 9.24 24.49
CA VAL A 203 17.99 10.21 24.00
C VAL A 203 17.42 10.75 22.70
N ALA A 204 16.87 11.95 22.80
CA ALA A 204 16.51 12.69 21.60
C ALA A 204 17.74 12.63 20.70
N PRO A 205 17.60 12.19 19.43
CA PRO A 205 18.73 12.24 18.53
C PRO A 205 19.23 13.69 18.60
N VAL A 206 20.48 13.85 19.02
CA VAL A 206 21.14 15.14 18.88
C VAL A 206 20.92 15.47 17.42
N PRO A 207 20.28 16.60 17.07
CA PRO A 207 20.15 16.96 15.69
C PRO A 207 21.59 17.12 15.18
N ALA A 208 22.12 16.05 14.61
CA ALA A 208 23.32 16.15 13.82
C ALA A 208 22.98 17.22 12.78
N ALA A 209 23.79 18.26 12.69
CA ALA A 209 23.63 19.24 11.65
C ALA A 209 23.51 18.44 10.36
N SER A 210 22.31 18.41 9.80
CA SER A 210 22.01 17.52 8.68
C SER A 210 22.96 17.92 7.56
N PRO A 211 23.80 17.02 7.04
CA PRO A 211 24.65 17.34 5.93
C PRO A 211 23.77 17.82 4.80
N ARG A 212 24.20 18.86 4.13
CA ARG A 212 23.43 19.50 3.09
C ARG A 212 24.13 19.32 1.75
N ALA A 213 23.38 18.89 0.75
CA ALA A 213 23.86 19.02 -0.62
C ALA A 213 23.93 20.53 -0.96
N VAL A 214 25.12 21.00 -1.26
CA VAL A 214 25.35 22.41 -1.61
C VAL A 214 25.06 22.63 -3.09
N SER A 215 25.41 21.65 -3.94
CA SER A 215 25.09 21.68 -5.36
C SER A 215 25.04 20.28 -5.93
N THR A 216 24.24 20.12 -7.01
CA THR A 216 24.21 18.90 -7.82
C THR A 216 24.28 19.32 -9.28
N THR A 217 25.20 18.73 -10.02
CA THR A 217 25.36 18.95 -11.48
C THR A 217 25.47 17.61 -12.20
N GLY A 218 25.11 17.59 -13.48
CA GLY A 218 25.15 16.37 -14.31
C GLY A 218 23.77 15.86 -14.73
N SER A 219 23.69 14.58 -15.04
CA SER A 219 22.48 13.87 -15.47
C SER A 219 22.01 12.89 -14.39
N THR A 220 20.90 12.18 -14.65
CA THR A 220 20.40 11.11 -13.77
C THR A 220 21.35 9.89 -13.68
N THR A 221 22.25 9.72 -14.62
CA THR A 221 23.20 8.59 -14.69
C THR A 221 24.65 8.96 -14.45
N ASP A 222 24.95 10.25 -14.43
CA ASP A 222 26.30 10.76 -14.17
C ASP A 222 26.18 12.12 -13.49
N MET A 223 26.46 12.19 -12.20
CA MET A 223 26.25 13.37 -11.38
C MET A 223 27.43 13.67 -10.45
N THR A 224 27.68 14.94 -10.26
CA THR A 224 28.60 15.45 -9.25
C THR A 224 27.81 16.15 -8.15
N ILE A 225 28.02 15.74 -6.91
CA ILE A 225 27.35 16.28 -5.74
C ILE A 225 28.41 16.90 -4.83
N THR A 226 28.24 18.17 -4.53
CA THR A 226 29.04 18.84 -3.50
C THR A 226 28.29 18.78 -2.19
N LEU A 227 28.93 18.25 -1.15
CA LEU A 227 28.32 18.05 0.16
C LEU A 227 29.04 18.91 1.20
N ASP A 228 28.28 19.49 2.10
CA ASP A 228 28.80 20.05 3.36
C ASP A 228 28.52 18.99 4.45
N VAL A 229 29.54 18.26 4.81
CA VAL A 229 29.51 17.15 5.78
C VAL A 229 30.37 17.44 6.99
N GLY A 230 29.85 17.20 8.17
CA GLY A 230 30.58 17.25 9.42
C GLY A 230 31.42 15.96 9.65
N PRO A 231 32.02 15.81 10.81
CA PRO A 231 32.84 14.65 11.16
C PRO A 231 32.03 13.37 11.44
N THR A 232 30.73 13.46 11.43
CA THR A 232 29.83 12.31 11.72
C THR A 232 29.52 11.55 10.44
N PRO A 233 29.56 10.20 10.44
CA PRO A 233 29.16 9.42 9.29
C PRO A 233 27.74 9.79 8.81
N VAL A 234 27.58 9.91 7.50
CA VAL A 234 26.29 10.29 6.88
C VAL A 234 25.94 9.32 5.75
N ALA A 235 24.66 9.15 5.52
CA ALA A 235 24.18 8.39 4.38
C ALA A 235 23.90 9.35 3.21
N LEU A 236 24.63 9.18 2.11
CA LEU A 236 24.31 9.81 0.84
C LEU A 236 23.25 8.96 0.14
N LYS A 237 22.06 9.51 -0.02
CA LYS A 237 20.97 8.91 -0.78
C LYS A 237 20.78 9.66 -2.08
N ILE A 238 20.76 8.96 -3.20
CA ILE A 238 20.27 9.50 -4.47
C ILE A 238 18.85 8.95 -4.75
N GLY A 239 18.01 9.78 -5.39
CA GLY A 239 16.61 9.47 -5.64
C GLY A 239 16.36 8.43 -6.73
N GLU A 240 17.33 7.55 -6.99
CA GLU A 240 17.28 6.49 -7.98
C GLU A 240 17.09 5.12 -7.32
N GLY A 241 16.46 4.20 -8.04
CA GLY A 241 16.32 2.82 -7.59
C GLY A 241 17.67 2.13 -7.40
N TYR A 242 17.73 1.21 -6.42
CA TYR A 242 18.97 0.47 -6.17
C TYR A 242 19.39 -0.34 -7.40
N ASP A 243 20.63 -0.13 -7.83
CA ASP A 243 21.32 -0.93 -8.82
C ASP A 243 22.79 -1.06 -8.39
N ALA A 244 23.28 -2.29 -8.29
CA ALA A 244 24.66 -2.58 -7.87
C ALA A 244 25.72 -2.05 -8.85
N ARG A 245 25.34 -1.62 -10.05
CA ARG A 245 26.22 -1.02 -11.06
C ARG A 245 26.56 0.44 -10.80
N TRP A 246 25.86 1.10 -9.89
CA TRP A 246 26.21 2.45 -9.47
C TRP A 246 27.60 2.48 -8.82
N VAL A 247 28.40 3.44 -9.21
CA VAL A 247 29.74 3.70 -8.66
C VAL A 247 29.78 5.12 -8.12
N ALA A 248 30.31 5.30 -6.94
CA ALA A 248 30.54 6.61 -6.38
C ALA A 248 32.01 6.76 -5.93
N GLU A 249 32.52 7.97 -6.09
CA GLU A 249 33.88 8.36 -5.68
C GLU A 249 33.83 9.67 -4.89
N VAL A 250 34.67 9.77 -3.87
CA VAL A 250 34.92 11.01 -3.14
C VAL A 250 36.39 11.28 -3.17
N ASP A 251 36.79 12.44 -3.69
CA ASP A 251 38.20 12.85 -3.85
C ASP A 251 39.04 11.79 -4.57
N GLY A 252 38.45 11.16 -5.61
CA GLY A 252 39.10 10.11 -6.41
C GLY A 252 39.23 8.75 -5.71
N ARG A 253 38.56 8.56 -4.58
CA ARG A 253 38.50 7.27 -3.86
C ARG A 253 37.12 6.66 -4.01
N SER A 254 37.04 5.39 -4.44
CA SER A 254 35.80 4.66 -4.53
C SER A 254 35.18 4.47 -3.14
N LEU A 255 33.86 4.69 -3.07
CA LEU A 255 33.04 4.39 -1.89
C LEU A 255 32.60 2.91 -1.81
N GLY A 256 33.04 2.10 -2.77
CA GLY A 256 32.68 0.67 -2.81
C GLY A 256 31.27 0.40 -3.31
N THR A 257 30.76 -0.77 -2.94
CA THR A 257 29.44 -1.22 -3.35
C THR A 257 28.35 -0.36 -2.73
N PRO A 258 27.36 0.10 -3.53
CA PRO A 258 26.23 0.85 -3.00
C PRO A 258 25.39 0.01 -2.04
N VAL A 259 24.72 0.69 -1.12
CA VAL A 259 23.77 0.09 -0.19
C VAL A 259 22.33 0.49 -0.52
N VAL A 260 21.39 -0.34 -0.14
CA VAL A 260 19.96 0.00 -0.23
C VAL A 260 19.61 0.94 0.91
N ILE A 261 19.10 2.12 0.60
CA ILE A 261 18.59 3.09 1.58
C ILE A 261 17.07 3.19 1.42
N ASP A 262 16.37 3.26 2.55
CA ASP A 262 14.89 3.32 2.60
C ASP A 262 14.20 2.16 1.82
N GLY A 263 14.87 1.00 1.75
CA GLY A 263 14.31 -0.20 1.13
C GLY A 263 14.26 -0.24 -0.39
N TRP A 264 14.62 0.87 -1.09
CA TRP A 264 14.53 0.92 -2.56
C TRP A 264 15.60 1.77 -3.25
N SER A 265 16.14 2.75 -2.58
CA SER A 265 17.00 3.78 -3.17
C SER A 265 18.46 3.39 -3.01
N VAL A 266 19.29 3.77 -4.00
CA VAL A 266 20.72 3.57 -3.97
C VAL A 266 21.41 4.64 -3.14
N GLY A 267 22.47 4.26 -2.39
CA GLY A 267 23.27 5.21 -1.65
C GLY A 267 24.55 4.63 -1.09
N TRP A 268 25.30 5.46 -0.35
CA TRP A 268 26.57 5.12 0.30
C TRP A 268 26.65 5.72 1.69
N ILE A 269 27.48 5.16 2.52
CA ILE A 269 27.82 5.72 3.84
C ILE A 269 29.17 6.46 3.68
N LEU A 270 29.16 7.75 4.03
CA LEU A 270 30.31 8.65 3.96
C LEU A 270 30.93 8.85 5.34
#